data_eabcff11b4b200a97e376d4f58b7db1d
#
_entry.id   eabcff11b4b200a97e376d4f58b7db1d
#
_cell.length_a   1.000
_cell.length_b   1.000
_cell.length_c   1.000
_cell.angle_alpha   90.00
_cell.angle_beta   90.00
_cell.angle_gamma   90.00
#
_symmetry.space_group_name_H-M   'P 1'
#
loop_
_entity.id
_entity.type
_entity.pdbx_description
1 polymer ?
#
loop_
_entity_poly.entity_id
_entity_poly.type
_entity_poly.pdbx_seq_one_letter_code
_entity_poly.pdbx_strand_id
1 'polypeptide(L)'
;AGEKALAVHARKIHEPAGTGESFRFAGVVGKSPAIQGIFEVLKRVAPTNISVLIEGQSGTGKDLLARAIHDNSLRWDKPFRPVNCAGLSETLLESELFGHVTGAFTGASSDRKGLFEVADKGTLFLDEIGDMAPNSQAKLLRVIEDGVIIPVGSNKQTVVDVRIISATNQNLPELIEERKFRQDLYFRIKGVNISLPALRDRVEDMPDLVEYFLKEAASEVGSKVTGVTDAAMSALAKYEWPGNIRPLRNAIRRMVVMCDRDRLDVQDIPPEITQRRQLIAGGHSTPGLGAVSLNELEKQAIEETLALSLIHISEPTRPL
;
A
#
# COMPACT_ATOMS: atom_id res chain seq x y z
N ALA A 1 -23.57 -16.96 -20.00
CA ALA A 1 -24.09 -17.17 -18.61
C ALA A 1 -23.17 -16.54 -17.53
N GLY A 2 -21.88 -16.32 -17.83
CA GLY A 2 -20.93 -15.72 -16.87
C GLY A 2 -21.05 -14.19 -16.69
N GLU A 3 -21.41 -13.45 -17.73
CA GLU A 3 -21.52 -11.98 -17.67
C GLU A 3 -22.71 -11.48 -16.84
N LYS A 4 -23.83 -12.23 -16.82
CA LYS A 4 -24.99 -11.88 -15.99
C LYS A 4 -24.77 -12.09 -14.49
N ALA A 5 -23.87 -13.00 -14.09
CA ALA A 5 -23.54 -13.26 -12.69
C ALA A 5 -22.68 -12.13 -12.09
N LEU A 6 -21.76 -11.55 -12.85
CA LEU A 6 -20.95 -10.39 -12.46
C LEU A 6 -21.80 -9.11 -12.31
N ALA A 7 -22.77 -8.90 -13.18
CA ALA A 7 -23.68 -7.75 -13.11
C ALA A 7 -24.66 -7.81 -11.92
N VAL A 8 -25.02 -9.02 -11.46
CA VAL A 8 -25.89 -9.22 -10.28
C VAL A 8 -25.11 -8.99 -8.97
N HIS A 9 -23.80 -9.29 -8.92
CA HIS A 9 -22.97 -9.00 -7.76
C HIS A 9 -22.72 -7.51 -7.56
N ALA A 10 -22.57 -6.73 -8.64
CA ALA A 10 -22.41 -5.28 -8.59
C ALA A 10 -23.68 -4.53 -8.12
N ARG A 11 -24.87 -5.09 -8.35
CA ARG A 11 -26.13 -4.46 -7.93
C ARG A 11 -26.48 -4.60 -6.44
N LYS A 12 -25.85 -5.51 -5.69
CA LYS A 12 -26.11 -5.72 -4.26
C LYS A 12 -25.35 -4.79 -3.31
N ILE A 13 -24.50 -3.90 -3.84
CA ILE A 13 -23.64 -3.00 -3.04
C ILE A 13 -24.30 -1.61 -2.83
N HIS A 14 -25.49 -1.35 -3.35
CA HIS A 14 -26.11 -0.02 -3.38
C HIS A 14 -27.24 0.22 -2.36
N GLU A 15 -27.41 -0.64 -1.34
CA GLU A 15 -28.36 -0.33 -0.26
C GLU A 15 -27.59 0.21 0.97
N PRO A 16 -27.95 1.41 1.48
CA PRO A 16 -27.39 1.92 2.72
C PRO A 16 -27.99 1.10 3.89
N ALA A 17 -27.20 0.21 4.45
CA ALA A 17 -27.56 -0.51 5.65
C ALA A 17 -27.68 0.48 6.84
N GLY A 18 -28.75 0.30 7.61
CA GLY A 18 -29.16 1.17 8.70
C GLY A 18 -28.17 1.25 9.87
N THR A 19 -28.43 2.22 10.70
CA THR A 19 -27.79 2.61 11.95
C THR A 19 -27.22 1.46 12.77
N GLY A 20 -25.87 1.41 12.89
CA GLY A 20 -25.16 0.52 13.81
C GLY A 20 -24.17 -0.46 13.18
N GLU A 21 -24.18 -0.67 11.87
CA GLU A 21 -23.23 -1.54 11.17
C GLU A 21 -22.01 -0.73 10.64
N SER A 22 -20.82 -1.33 10.72
CA SER A 22 -19.59 -0.79 10.15
C SER A 22 -19.79 -0.47 8.66
N PHE A 23 -19.72 0.79 8.30
CA PHE A 23 -19.93 1.25 6.93
C PHE A 23 -18.80 0.73 6.04
N ARG A 24 -19.14 -0.11 5.05
CA ARG A 24 -18.21 -0.68 4.09
C ARG A 24 -18.34 0.06 2.77
N PHE A 25 -17.37 0.91 2.45
CA PHE A 25 -17.30 1.55 1.16
C PHE A 25 -16.31 0.77 0.27
N ALA A 26 -16.82 -0.06 -0.65
CA ALA A 26 -16.03 -0.83 -1.63
C ALA A 26 -14.76 -1.54 -1.05
N GLY A 27 -14.88 -2.21 0.10
CA GLY A 27 -13.77 -2.91 0.76
C GLY A 27 -12.98 -2.07 1.76
N VAL A 28 -13.25 -0.77 1.89
CA VAL A 28 -12.70 0.06 2.97
C VAL A 28 -13.53 -0.18 4.23
N VAL A 29 -12.89 -0.70 5.28
CA VAL A 29 -13.54 -1.04 6.56
C VAL A 29 -13.08 -0.06 7.63
N GLY A 30 -14.02 0.49 8.40
CA GLY A 30 -13.73 1.35 9.55
C GLY A 30 -14.96 2.10 10.05
N LYS A 31 -14.97 2.34 11.37
CA LYS A 31 -16.01 3.07 12.10
C LYS A 31 -15.47 4.31 12.84
N SER A 32 -14.15 4.45 12.86
CA SER A 32 -13.52 5.60 13.51
C SER A 32 -14.01 6.92 12.91
N PRO A 33 -14.09 8.01 13.71
CA PRO A 33 -14.52 9.32 13.20
C PRO A 33 -13.69 9.81 12.01
N ALA A 34 -12.40 9.50 12.00
CA ALA A 34 -11.51 9.86 10.90
C ALA A 34 -11.90 9.16 9.57
N ILE A 35 -12.21 7.87 9.61
CA ILE A 35 -12.66 7.11 8.41
C ILE A 35 -14.07 7.54 8.00
N GLN A 36 -14.97 7.79 8.95
CA GLN A 36 -16.31 8.29 8.64
C GLN A 36 -16.25 9.67 7.96
N GLY A 37 -15.38 10.57 8.43
CA GLY A 37 -15.13 11.85 7.75
C GLY A 37 -14.65 11.70 6.31
N ILE A 38 -13.77 10.71 6.06
CA ILE A 38 -13.32 10.38 4.71
C ILE A 38 -14.48 9.88 3.86
N PHE A 39 -15.35 9.01 4.36
CA PHE A 39 -16.54 8.55 3.61
C PHE A 39 -17.47 9.68 3.20
N GLU A 40 -17.67 10.68 4.07
CA GLU A 40 -18.48 11.85 3.71
C GLU A 40 -17.84 12.68 2.58
N VAL A 41 -16.51 12.81 2.57
CA VAL A 41 -15.78 13.43 1.46
C VAL A 41 -15.93 12.60 0.18
N LEU A 42 -15.78 11.28 0.27
CA LEU A 42 -15.92 10.36 -0.88
C LEU A 42 -17.29 10.45 -1.55
N LYS A 43 -18.38 10.48 -0.78
CA LYS A 43 -19.73 10.62 -1.29
C LYS A 43 -19.91 11.86 -2.18
N ARG A 44 -19.22 12.96 -1.84
CA ARG A 44 -19.27 14.22 -2.58
C ARG A 44 -18.34 14.25 -3.79
N VAL A 45 -17.16 13.63 -3.68
CA VAL A 45 -16.09 13.71 -4.67
C VAL A 45 -16.20 12.62 -5.72
N ALA A 46 -16.66 11.42 -5.36
CA ALA A 46 -16.76 10.30 -6.30
C ALA A 46 -17.57 10.64 -7.57
N PRO A 47 -18.76 11.27 -7.51
CA PRO A 47 -19.55 11.60 -8.69
C PRO A 47 -19.01 12.79 -9.51
N THR A 48 -17.84 13.33 -9.19
CA THR A 48 -17.22 14.44 -9.93
C THR A 48 -16.04 13.97 -10.78
N ASN A 49 -15.54 14.84 -11.66
CA ASN A 49 -14.31 14.62 -12.43
C ASN A 49 -13.08 15.30 -11.76
N ILE A 50 -13.22 15.84 -10.55
CA ILE A 50 -12.13 16.50 -9.84
C ILE A 50 -11.01 15.50 -9.57
N SER A 51 -9.75 15.94 -9.75
CA SER A 51 -8.57 15.18 -9.37
C SER A 51 -8.52 14.98 -7.85
N VAL A 52 -8.11 13.79 -7.41
CA VAL A 52 -8.01 13.45 -5.99
C VAL A 52 -6.57 13.07 -5.66
N LEU A 53 -6.03 13.69 -4.61
CA LEU A 53 -4.75 13.29 -4.02
C LEU A 53 -5.02 12.55 -2.71
N ILE A 54 -4.51 11.33 -2.60
CA ILE A 54 -4.62 10.49 -1.40
C ILE A 54 -3.25 10.43 -0.72
N GLU A 55 -3.13 11.05 0.43
CA GLU A 55 -1.91 11.02 1.24
C GLU A 55 -2.07 10.00 2.39
N GLY A 56 -0.99 9.30 2.74
CA GLY A 56 -0.98 8.37 3.85
C GLY A 56 0.18 7.41 3.82
N GLN A 57 0.55 6.87 4.97
CA GLN A 57 1.65 5.92 5.11
C GLN A 57 1.45 4.70 4.22
N SER A 58 2.56 3.99 3.93
CA SER A 58 2.47 2.72 3.19
C SER A 58 1.57 1.72 3.92
N GLY A 59 0.72 1.01 3.15
CA GLY A 59 -0.17 -0.02 3.67
C GLY A 59 -1.41 0.49 4.40
N THR A 60 -1.78 1.78 4.32
CA THR A 60 -3.01 2.33 4.91
C THR A 60 -4.27 2.03 4.08
N GLY A 61 -4.13 1.57 2.82
CA GLY A 61 -5.23 1.24 1.92
C GLY A 61 -5.55 2.33 0.89
N LYS A 62 -4.55 3.13 0.47
CA LYS A 62 -4.71 4.18 -0.55
C LYS A 62 -5.27 3.64 -1.88
N ASP A 63 -4.83 2.47 -2.29
CA ASP A 63 -5.28 1.74 -3.49
C ASP A 63 -6.76 1.33 -3.40
N LEU A 64 -7.18 0.81 -2.26
CA LEU A 64 -8.60 0.48 -2.01
C LEU A 64 -9.47 1.72 -2.06
N LEU A 65 -8.98 2.84 -1.49
CA LEU A 65 -9.71 4.11 -1.52
C LEU A 65 -9.83 4.66 -2.94
N ALA A 66 -8.75 4.61 -3.73
CA ALA A 66 -8.78 5.02 -5.14
C ALA A 66 -9.78 4.18 -5.96
N ARG A 67 -9.81 2.88 -5.72
CA ARG A 67 -10.79 1.97 -6.33
C ARG A 67 -12.21 2.31 -5.92
N ALA A 68 -12.44 2.56 -4.63
CA ALA A 68 -13.74 2.97 -4.10
C ALA A 68 -14.24 4.29 -4.74
N ILE A 69 -13.35 5.27 -4.96
CA ILE A 69 -13.69 6.52 -5.66
C ILE A 69 -14.14 6.23 -7.09
N HIS A 70 -13.43 5.36 -7.82
CA HIS A 70 -13.79 5.01 -9.18
C HIS A 70 -15.13 4.27 -9.25
N ASP A 71 -15.32 3.23 -8.44
CA ASP A 71 -16.51 2.37 -8.44
C ASP A 71 -17.80 3.13 -8.06
N ASN A 72 -17.67 4.29 -7.39
CA ASN A 72 -18.78 5.19 -7.06
C ASN A 72 -18.83 6.47 -7.92
N SER A 73 -18.04 6.52 -9.01
CA SER A 73 -17.99 7.67 -9.93
C SER A 73 -18.96 7.52 -11.11
N LEU A 74 -19.11 8.60 -11.88
CA LEU A 74 -19.82 8.56 -13.16
C LEU A 74 -19.11 7.68 -14.22
N ARG A 75 -17.88 7.23 -13.93
CA ARG A 75 -17.05 6.40 -14.81
C ARG A 75 -16.89 4.97 -14.28
N TRP A 76 -17.76 4.52 -13.38
CA TRP A 76 -17.67 3.20 -12.70
C TRP A 76 -17.63 2.01 -13.66
N ASP A 77 -18.26 2.13 -14.85
CA ASP A 77 -18.32 1.12 -15.92
C ASP A 77 -17.15 1.24 -16.92
N LYS A 78 -16.28 2.24 -16.76
CA LYS A 78 -15.15 2.54 -17.62
C LYS A 78 -13.84 1.96 -17.07
N PRO A 79 -12.76 1.93 -17.87
CA PRO A 79 -11.50 1.37 -17.39
C PRO A 79 -10.96 2.08 -16.13
N PHE A 80 -10.54 1.30 -15.14
CA PHE A 80 -9.70 1.74 -14.04
C PHE A 80 -8.30 1.17 -14.23
N ARG A 81 -7.30 2.03 -14.40
CA ARG A 81 -5.91 1.62 -14.66
C ARG A 81 -5.00 2.11 -13.53
N PRO A 82 -4.52 1.21 -12.66
CA PRO A 82 -3.50 1.56 -11.67
C PRO A 82 -2.10 1.46 -12.28
N VAL A 83 -1.21 2.35 -11.85
CA VAL A 83 0.22 2.30 -12.12
C VAL A 83 0.98 2.76 -10.89
N ASN A 84 2.06 2.04 -10.54
CA ASN A 84 2.97 2.43 -9.48
C ASN A 84 4.17 3.19 -10.09
N CYS A 85 4.38 4.43 -9.67
CA CYS A 85 5.44 5.29 -10.19
C CYS A 85 6.82 4.98 -9.62
N ALA A 86 6.91 4.31 -8.45
CA ALA A 86 8.17 3.97 -7.79
C ALA A 86 8.85 2.73 -8.38
N GLY A 87 8.10 1.81 -8.99
CA GLY A 87 8.60 0.49 -9.38
C GLY A 87 9.32 0.43 -10.74
N LEU A 88 9.38 1.52 -11.51
CA LEU A 88 9.84 1.55 -12.89
C LEU A 88 10.94 2.59 -13.10
N SER A 89 11.88 2.32 -14.01
CA SER A 89 12.77 3.37 -14.50
C SER A 89 11.99 4.46 -15.24
N GLU A 90 12.52 5.68 -15.30
CA GLU A 90 11.86 6.83 -15.96
C GLU A 90 11.38 6.48 -17.39
N THR A 91 12.24 5.88 -18.21
CA THR A 91 11.93 5.51 -19.60
C THR A 91 10.78 4.48 -19.65
N LEU A 92 10.78 3.50 -18.75
CA LEU A 92 9.72 2.49 -18.70
C LEU A 92 8.40 3.09 -18.20
N LEU A 93 8.44 3.95 -17.18
CA LEU A 93 7.25 4.65 -16.68
C LEU A 93 6.62 5.52 -17.76
N GLU A 94 7.43 6.29 -18.50
CA GLU A 94 6.95 7.09 -19.62
C GLU A 94 6.33 6.24 -20.73
N SER A 95 6.98 5.15 -21.08
CA SER A 95 6.46 4.18 -22.05
C SER A 95 5.15 3.55 -21.60
N GLU A 96 5.01 3.18 -20.31
CA GLU A 96 3.75 2.68 -19.76
C GLU A 96 2.65 3.76 -19.77
N LEU A 97 2.95 4.98 -19.34
CA LEU A 97 1.96 6.06 -19.24
C LEU A 97 1.51 6.58 -20.61
N PHE A 98 2.46 6.93 -21.47
CA PHE A 98 2.18 7.65 -22.72
C PHE A 98 2.25 6.78 -23.98
N GLY A 99 2.77 5.55 -23.86
CA GLY A 99 3.04 4.66 -24.99
C GLY A 99 4.36 5.01 -25.71
N HIS A 100 4.73 4.20 -26.68
CA HIS A 100 5.92 4.42 -27.51
C HIS A 100 5.71 3.89 -28.93
N VAL A 101 6.51 4.43 -29.85
CA VAL A 101 6.64 3.89 -31.21
C VAL A 101 7.90 3.02 -31.30
N THR A 102 7.91 2.13 -32.28
CA THR A 102 9.04 1.26 -32.57
C THR A 102 10.34 2.08 -32.71
N GLY A 103 11.41 1.65 -32.03
CA GLY A 103 12.71 2.31 -32.06
C GLY A 103 12.83 3.53 -31.11
N ALA A 104 11.85 3.85 -30.29
CA ALA A 104 11.89 4.99 -29.37
C ALA A 104 12.99 4.90 -28.30
N PHE A 105 13.35 3.68 -27.89
CA PHE A 105 14.45 3.39 -26.96
C PHE A 105 14.96 1.95 -27.18
N THR A 106 16.07 1.59 -26.55
CA THR A 106 16.64 0.23 -26.62
C THR A 106 15.67 -0.78 -26.06
N GLY A 107 15.12 -1.65 -26.90
CA GLY A 107 14.08 -2.64 -26.53
C GLY A 107 12.67 -2.29 -27.02
N ALA A 108 12.44 -1.13 -27.63
CA ALA A 108 11.16 -0.78 -28.26
C ALA A 108 11.01 -1.49 -29.62
N SER A 109 10.64 -2.77 -29.61
CA SER A 109 10.54 -3.63 -30.81
C SER A 109 9.21 -3.48 -31.56
N SER A 110 8.18 -2.88 -30.95
CA SER A 110 6.86 -2.66 -31.52
C SER A 110 6.21 -1.43 -30.94
N ASP A 111 5.22 -0.87 -31.65
CA ASP A 111 4.39 0.21 -31.10
C ASP A 111 3.56 -0.28 -29.92
N ARG A 112 3.45 0.52 -28.87
CA ARG A 112 2.65 0.20 -27.68
C ARG A 112 1.80 1.39 -27.23
N LYS A 113 0.51 1.13 -27.00
CA LYS A 113 -0.40 2.13 -26.42
C LYS A 113 -0.10 2.35 -24.95
N GLY A 114 -0.11 3.61 -24.52
CA GLY A 114 0.06 4.01 -23.14
C GLY A 114 -1.20 3.83 -22.30
N LEU A 115 -1.02 3.84 -20.96
CA LEU A 115 -2.12 3.72 -20.01
C LEU A 115 -3.13 4.85 -20.12
N PHE A 116 -2.72 6.07 -20.49
CA PHE A 116 -3.65 7.17 -20.77
C PHE A 116 -4.60 6.85 -21.91
N GLU A 117 -4.12 6.25 -23.01
CA GLU A 117 -4.96 5.85 -24.12
C GLU A 117 -5.90 4.68 -23.74
N VAL A 118 -5.39 3.72 -22.97
CA VAL A 118 -6.16 2.56 -22.50
C VAL A 118 -7.20 2.95 -21.45
N ALA A 119 -6.94 4.02 -20.68
CA ALA A 119 -7.84 4.54 -19.66
C ALA A 119 -8.80 5.63 -20.21
N ASP A 120 -8.82 5.86 -21.51
CA ASP A 120 -9.69 6.91 -22.09
C ASP A 120 -11.14 6.73 -21.64
N LYS A 121 -11.79 7.86 -21.28
CA LYS A 121 -13.12 7.96 -20.64
C LYS A 121 -13.22 7.33 -19.25
N GLY A 122 -12.15 6.73 -18.74
CA GLY A 122 -12.07 6.05 -17.44
C GLY A 122 -11.27 6.84 -16.38
N THR A 123 -10.55 6.09 -15.55
CA THR A 123 -9.74 6.63 -14.44
C THR A 123 -8.35 6.02 -14.47
N LEU A 124 -7.33 6.87 -14.35
CA LEU A 124 -5.94 6.46 -14.11
C LEU A 124 -5.59 6.73 -12.65
N PHE A 125 -5.10 5.70 -11.97
CA PHE A 125 -4.62 5.78 -10.61
C PHE A 125 -3.10 5.75 -10.59
N LEU A 126 -2.49 6.86 -10.13
CA LEU A 126 -1.05 7.05 -10.03
C LEU A 126 -0.63 6.81 -8.57
N ASP A 127 -0.12 5.61 -8.27
CA ASP A 127 0.37 5.30 -6.93
C ASP A 127 1.84 5.74 -6.78
N GLU A 128 2.18 6.21 -5.58
CA GLU A 128 3.50 6.75 -5.22
C GLU A 128 3.98 7.85 -6.20
N ILE A 129 3.10 8.83 -6.46
CA ILE A 129 3.36 9.92 -7.42
C ILE A 129 4.60 10.76 -7.05
N GLY A 130 4.98 10.80 -5.76
CA GLY A 130 6.17 11.51 -5.27
C GLY A 130 7.48 10.95 -5.81
N ASP A 131 7.51 9.69 -6.29
CA ASP A 131 8.70 9.04 -6.86
C ASP A 131 8.86 9.29 -8.36
N MET A 132 7.92 10.01 -9.00
CA MET A 132 7.98 10.30 -10.42
C MET A 132 9.13 11.27 -10.75
N ALA A 133 9.94 10.93 -11.77
CA ALA A 133 11.05 11.79 -12.23
C ALA A 133 10.53 13.14 -12.78
N PRO A 134 11.30 14.25 -12.62
CA PRO A 134 10.87 15.60 -13.03
C PRO A 134 10.44 15.74 -14.50
N ASN A 135 11.10 15.02 -15.44
CA ASN A 135 10.70 15.05 -16.85
C ASN A 135 9.33 14.42 -17.08
N SER A 136 9.08 13.29 -16.42
CA SER A 136 7.77 12.60 -16.49
C SER A 136 6.67 13.44 -15.84
N GLN A 137 6.97 14.19 -14.76
CA GLN A 137 6.05 15.14 -14.14
C GLN A 137 5.63 16.25 -15.13
N ALA A 138 6.56 16.78 -15.93
CA ALA A 138 6.26 17.81 -16.93
C ALA A 138 5.35 17.29 -18.05
N LYS A 139 5.55 16.03 -18.49
CA LYS A 139 4.66 15.38 -19.47
C LYS A 139 3.27 15.12 -18.88
N LEU A 140 3.23 14.62 -17.64
CA LEU A 140 1.97 14.38 -16.92
C LEU A 140 1.15 15.67 -16.79
N LEU A 141 1.78 16.79 -16.42
CA LEU A 141 1.12 18.08 -16.31
C LEU A 141 0.40 18.47 -17.61
N ARG A 142 1.10 18.36 -18.75
CA ARG A 142 0.49 18.66 -20.07
C ARG A 142 -0.75 17.80 -20.35
N VAL A 143 -0.69 16.51 -20.03
CA VAL A 143 -1.86 15.63 -20.23
C VAL A 143 -3.03 16.04 -19.34
N ILE A 144 -2.76 16.42 -18.07
CA ILE A 144 -3.82 16.85 -17.15
C ILE A 144 -4.43 18.20 -17.57
N GLU A 145 -3.66 19.09 -18.20
CA GLU A 145 -4.09 20.41 -18.64
C GLU A 145 -4.80 20.36 -20.00
N ASP A 146 -4.15 19.75 -20.98
CA ASP A 146 -4.57 19.81 -22.39
C ASP A 146 -5.39 18.58 -22.80
N GLY A 147 -5.37 17.49 -22.03
CA GLY A 147 -5.98 16.21 -22.42
C GLY A 147 -5.26 15.56 -23.61
N VAL A 148 -3.98 15.88 -23.84
CA VAL A 148 -3.25 15.41 -25.03
C VAL A 148 -2.03 14.61 -24.61
N ILE A 149 -1.87 13.43 -25.18
CA ILE A 149 -0.67 12.58 -25.03
C ILE A 149 0.15 12.58 -26.33
N ILE A 150 1.47 12.41 -26.16
CA ILE A 150 2.41 12.19 -27.25
C ILE A 150 3.25 10.95 -26.89
N PRO A 151 3.14 9.83 -27.64
CA PRO A 151 3.94 8.64 -27.40
C PRO A 151 5.44 8.92 -27.48
N VAL A 152 6.23 8.19 -26.69
CA VAL A 152 7.70 8.31 -26.71
C VAL A 152 8.24 7.99 -28.11
N GLY A 153 9.10 8.85 -28.64
CA GLY A 153 9.65 8.73 -30.00
C GLY A 153 8.70 9.19 -31.13
N SER A 154 7.53 9.74 -30.81
CA SER A 154 6.54 10.21 -31.77
C SER A 154 6.28 11.72 -31.63
N ASN A 155 5.75 12.33 -32.69
CA ASN A 155 5.17 13.69 -32.66
C ASN A 155 3.65 13.67 -32.82
N LYS A 156 3.05 12.48 -32.91
CA LYS A 156 1.59 12.33 -33.08
C LYS A 156 0.89 12.62 -31.78
N GLN A 157 -0.02 13.57 -31.80
CA GLN A 157 -0.88 13.90 -30.66
C GLN A 157 -2.13 13.03 -30.66
N THR A 158 -2.51 12.56 -29.48
CA THR A 158 -3.77 11.82 -29.26
C THR A 158 -4.52 12.48 -28.11
N VAL A 159 -5.80 12.81 -28.32
CA VAL A 159 -6.66 13.41 -27.29
C VAL A 159 -7.24 12.31 -26.42
N VAL A 160 -7.22 12.51 -25.10
CA VAL A 160 -7.75 11.60 -24.10
C VAL A 160 -8.54 12.36 -23.02
N ASP A 161 -9.56 11.70 -22.45
CA ASP A 161 -10.33 12.22 -21.33
C ASP A 161 -10.26 11.23 -20.16
N VAL A 162 -9.31 11.46 -19.25
CA VAL A 162 -8.99 10.54 -18.15
C VAL A 162 -9.13 11.27 -16.82
N ARG A 163 -9.90 10.69 -15.88
CA ARG A 163 -9.91 11.17 -14.50
C ARG A 163 -8.63 10.71 -13.78
N ILE A 164 -7.98 11.62 -13.08
CA ILE A 164 -6.76 11.32 -12.32
C ILE A 164 -7.07 11.17 -10.84
N ILE A 165 -6.58 10.06 -10.26
CA ILE A 165 -6.47 9.86 -8.81
C ILE A 165 -5.01 9.58 -8.54
N SER A 166 -4.39 10.32 -7.62
CA SER A 166 -2.98 10.17 -7.26
C SER A 166 -2.85 9.76 -5.79
N ALA A 167 -1.84 8.98 -5.47
CA ALA A 167 -1.53 8.62 -4.09
C ALA A 167 -0.03 8.76 -3.80
N THR A 168 0.30 9.07 -2.55
CA THR A 168 1.69 9.15 -2.08
C THR A 168 1.80 8.87 -0.57
N ASN A 169 2.95 8.37 -0.15
CA ASN A 169 3.36 8.28 1.25
C ASN A 169 4.36 9.37 1.63
N GLN A 170 4.79 10.20 0.66
CA GLN A 170 5.78 11.26 0.85
C GLN A 170 5.12 12.62 1.09
N ASN A 171 5.87 13.53 1.71
CA ASN A 171 5.48 14.92 1.89
C ASN A 171 5.80 15.72 0.61
N LEU A 172 4.80 15.88 -0.28
CA LEU A 172 4.98 16.61 -1.53
C LEU A 172 5.44 18.06 -1.35
N PRO A 173 4.96 18.85 -0.38
CA PRO A 173 5.52 20.16 -0.06
C PRO A 173 7.03 20.16 0.19
N GLU A 174 7.58 19.21 0.95
CA GLU A 174 9.02 19.08 1.16
C GLU A 174 9.75 18.76 -0.15
N LEU A 175 9.21 17.84 -0.96
CA LEU A 175 9.79 17.54 -2.27
C LEU A 175 9.77 18.75 -3.23
N ILE A 176 8.80 19.65 -3.10
CA ILE A 176 8.76 20.89 -3.87
C ILE A 176 9.91 21.81 -3.44
N GLU A 177 10.13 22.00 -2.12
CA GLU A 177 11.24 22.78 -1.60
C GLU A 177 12.61 22.22 -2.05
N GLU A 178 12.73 20.89 -2.08
CA GLU A 178 13.90 20.17 -2.59
C GLU A 178 14.02 20.15 -4.12
N ARG A 179 13.09 20.74 -4.86
CA ARG A 179 12.99 20.75 -6.34
C ARG A 179 12.90 19.36 -6.97
N LYS A 180 12.45 18.35 -6.21
CA LYS A 180 12.19 16.99 -6.68
C LYS A 180 10.79 16.84 -7.25
N PHE A 181 9.85 17.67 -6.81
CA PHE A 181 8.47 17.68 -7.29
C PHE A 181 8.08 19.09 -7.78
N ARG A 182 7.34 19.14 -8.88
CA ARG A 182 6.91 20.42 -9.48
C ARG A 182 5.70 20.98 -8.76
N GLN A 183 5.75 22.25 -8.43
CA GLN A 183 4.67 22.96 -7.76
C GLN A 183 3.41 23.09 -8.61
N ASP A 184 3.57 23.30 -9.93
CA ASP A 184 2.44 23.39 -10.88
C ASP A 184 1.66 22.07 -10.96
N LEU A 185 2.35 20.93 -11.06
CA LEU A 185 1.73 19.61 -11.03
C LEU A 185 1.01 19.35 -9.71
N TYR A 186 1.64 19.71 -8.58
CA TYR A 186 1.02 19.54 -7.25
C TYR A 186 -0.34 20.21 -7.17
N PHE A 187 -0.46 21.47 -7.58
CA PHE A 187 -1.74 22.17 -7.54
C PHE A 187 -2.78 21.57 -8.51
N ARG A 188 -2.34 20.95 -9.59
CA ARG A 188 -3.25 20.34 -10.57
C ARG A 188 -3.80 18.99 -10.12
N ILE A 189 -2.99 18.18 -9.41
CA ILE A 189 -3.43 16.88 -8.86
C ILE A 189 -4.15 17.02 -7.53
N LYS A 190 -3.91 18.09 -6.74
CA LYS A 190 -4.52 18.38 -5.44
C LYS A 190 -5.88 19.08 -5.57
N GLY A 191 -6.75 18.56 -6.42
CA GLY A 191 -8.11 19.10 -6.51
C GLY A 191 -8.90 18.89 -5.21
N VAL A 192 -8.91 17.66 -4.69
CA VAL A 192 -9.34 17.31 -3.33
C VAL A 192 -8.25 16.48 -2.67
N ASN A 193 -7.87 16.86 -1.45
CA ASN A 193 -6.89 16.11 -0.66
C ASN A 193 -7.58 15.24 0.38
N ILE A 194 -7.19 13.96 0.44
CA ILE A 194 -7.69 12.99 1.42
C ILE A 194 -6.49 12.38 2.15
N SER A 195 -6.38 12.62 3.46
CA SER A 195 -5.33 12.03 4.29
C SER A 195 -5.85 10.79 5.00
N LEU A 196 -5.27 9.63 4.70
CA LEU A 196 -5.57 8.36 5.37
C LEU A 196 -4.75 8.24 6.65
N PRO A 197 -5.41 8.09 7.83
CA PRO A 197 -4.70 7.94 9.09
C PRO A 197 -3.95 6.60 9.14
N ALA A 198 -2.84 6.57 9.88
CA ALA A 198 -2.16 5.33 10.21
C ALA A 198 -3.05 4.44 11.08
N LEU A 199 -2.82 3.12 11.06
CA LEU A 199 -3.65 2.17 11.81
C LEU A 199 -3.62 2.42 13.32
N ARG A 200 -2.47 2.85 13.86
CA ARG A 200 -2.31 3.23 15.28
C ARG A 200 -3.18 4.43 15.69
N ASP A 201 -3.55 5.29 14.74
CA ASP A 201 -4.36 6.50 14.97
C ASP A 201 -5.88 6.21 14.82
N ARG A 202 -6.25 4.96 14.52
CA ARG A 202 -7.63 4.46 14.39
C ARG A 202 -7.79 3.04 14.97
N VAL A 203 -7.29 2.85 16.18
CA VAL A 203 -7.33 1.53 16.88
C VAL A 203 -8.76 1.02 17.06
N GLU A 204 -9.75 1.91 17.09
CA GLU A 204 -11.20 1.60 17.16
C GLU A 204 -11.66 0.74 15.95
N ASP A 205 -10.98 0.82 14.81
CA ASP A 205 -11.28 0.04 13.62
C ASP A 205 -10.67 -1.38 13.66
N MET A 206 -9.78 -1.65 14.63
CA MET A 206 -9.06 -2.93 14.73
C MET A 206 -9.99 -4.15 14.78
N PRO A 207 -11.06 -4.18 15.61
CA PRO A 207 -11.94 -5.34 15.66
C PRO A 207 -12.60 -5.63 14.31
N ASP A 208 -13.07 -4.60 13.62
CA ASP A 208 -13.76 -4.73 12.33
C ASP A 208 -12.79 -5.19 11.23
N LEU A 209 -11.56 -4.67 11.23
CA LEU A 209 -10.50 -5.08 10.30
C LEU A 209 -10.07 -6.53 10.54
N VAL A 210 -9.88 -6.94 11.79
CA VAL A 210 -9.50 -8.31 12.15
C VAL A 210 -10.60 -9.28 11.73
N GLU A 211 -11.88 -8.97 12.02
CA GLU A 211 -13.02 -9.80 11.61
C GLU A 211 -13.12 -9.93 10.08
N TYR A 212 -12.90 -8.81 9.36
CA TYR A 212 -12.92 -8.80 7.91
C TYR A 212 -11.82 -9.70 7.32
N PHE A 213 -10.57 -9.56 7.79
CA PHE A 213 -9.45 -10.36 7.28
C PHE A 213 -9.52 -11.82 7.72
N LEU A 214 -10.08 -12.08 8.89
CA LEU A 214 -10.33 -13.45 9.34
C LEU A 214 -11.33 -14.16 8.41
N LYS A 215 -12.47 -13.53 8.08
CA LYS A 215 -13.46 -14.07 7.16
C LYS A 215 -12.88 -14.29 5.76
N GLU A 216 -12.09 -13.32 5.27
CA GLU A 216 -11.39 -13.44 3.98
C GLU A 216 -10.45 -14.65 3.98
N ALA A 217 -9.55 -14.74 4.98
CA ALA A 217 -8.55 -15.79 5.07
C ALA A 217 -9.19 -17.17 5.32
N ALA A 218 -10.18 -17.26 6.20
CA ALA A 218 -10.87 -18.54 6.49
C ALA A 218 -11.59 -19.08 5.24
N SER A 219 -12.25 -18.20 4.47
CA SER A 219 -12.89 -18.57 3.21
C SER A 219 -11.89 -19.04 2.14
N GLU A 220 -10.70 -18.41 2.08
CA GLU A 220 -9.67 -18.74 1.08
C GLU A 220 -9.06 -20.13 1.31
N VAL A 221 -8.82 -20.50 2.58
CA VAL A 221 -8.16 -21.77 2.93
C VAL A 221 -9.11 -22.87 3.40
N GLY A 222 -10.41 -22.59 3.48
CA GLY A 222 -11.41 -23.54 4.01
C GLY A 222 -11.24 -23.84 5.50
N SER A 223 -10.71 -22.87 6.29
CA SER A 223 -10.48 -23.02 7.71
C SER A 223 -11.80 -22.97 8.53
N LYS A 224 -11.81 -23.67 9.68
CA LYS A 224 -12.92 -23.65 10.63
C LYS A 224 -12.87 -22.47 11.60
N VAL A 225 -11.86 -21.63 11.49
CA VAL A 225 -11.71 -20.47 12.39
C VAL A 225 -12.82 -19.46 12.14
N THR A 226 -13.57 -19.16 13.21
CA THR A 226 -14.74 -18.26 13.17
C THR A 226 -14.57 -16.99 13.99
N GLY A 227 -13.53 -16.91 14.83
CA GLY A 227 -13.34 -15.75 15.72
C GLY A 227 -11.94 -15.62 16.30
N VAL A 228 -11.78 -14.57 17.09
CA VAL A 228 -10.56 -14.23 17.82
C VAL A 228 -10.91 -14.12 19.31
N THR A 229 -10.02 -14.54 20.22
CA THR A 229 -10.20 -14.35 21.65
C THR A 229 -9.99 -12.89 22.04
N ASP A 230 -10.59 -12.42 23.14
CA ASP A 230 -10.41 -11.06 23.65
C ASP A 230 -8.95 -10.77 24.01
N ALA A 231 -8.23 -11.79 24.50
CA ALA A 231 -6.82 -11.70 24.81
C ALA A 231 -5.97 -11.45 23.54
N ALA A 232 -6.24 -12.20 22.48
CA ALA A 232 -5.56 -12.02 21.19
C ALA A 232 -5.93 -10.67 20.56
N MET A 233 -7.21 -10.27 20.58
CA MET A 233 -7.65 -8.96 20.10
C MET A 233 -6.95 -7.81 20.83
N SER A 234 -6.85 -7.91 22.17
CA SER A 234 -6.15 -6.93 22.99
C SER A 234 -4.65 -6.85 22.67
N ALA A 235 -4.02 -7.98 22.36
CA ALA A 235 -2.62 -8.02 21.97
C ALA A 235 -2.40 -7.37 20.59
N LEU A 236 -3.25 -7.68 19.61
CA LEU A 236 -3.22 -7.08 18.27
C LEU A 236 -3.46 -5.56 18.31
N ALA A 237 -4.41 -5.09 19.13
CA ALA A 237 -4.72 -3.66 19.28
C ALA A 237 -3.60 -2.85 19.93
N LYS A 238 -2.74 -3.48 20.72
CA LYS A 238 -1.60 -2.81 21.40
C LYS A 238 -0.35 -2.69 20.53
N TYR A 239 -0.29 -3.37 19.42
CA TYR A 239 0.85 -3.29 18.51
C TYR A 239 0.73 -2.07 17.58
N GLU A 240 1.83 -1.40 17.31
CA GLU A 240 1.86 -0.15 16.52
C GLU A 240 1.62 -0.35 15.02
N TRP A 241 1.73 -1.57 14.53
CA TRP A 241 1.57 -1.95 13.12
C TRP A 241 2.41 -1.11 12.16
N PRO A 242 3.75 -1.16 12.26
CA PRO A 242 4.61 -0.54 11.25
C PRO A 242 4.29 -1.17 9.88
N GLY A 243 3.87 -0.33 8.91
CA GLY A 243 3.32 -0.78 7.62
C GLY A 243 1.79 -0.94 7.59
N ASN A 244 1.09 -0.60 8.70
CA ASN A 244 -0.36 -0.43 8.77
C ASN A 244 -1.18 -1.70 8.48
N ILE A 245 -2.18 -1.62 7.60
CA ILE A 245 -3.14 -2.71 7.33
C ILE A 245 -2.47 -3.90 6.64
N ARG A 246 -1.45 -3.67 5.79
CA ARG A 246 -0.79 -4.75 5.03
C ARG A 246 -0.17 -5.83 5.95
N PRO A 247 0.67 -5.51 6.95
CA PRO A 247 1.16 -6.52 7.89
C PRO A 247 0.07 -7.09 8.79
N LEU A 248 -0.97 -6.32 9.17
CA LEU A 248 -2.11 -6.87 9.92
C LEU A 248 -2.80 -7.99 9.13
N ARG A 249 -3.15 -7.74 7.86
CA ARG A 249 -3.77 -8.74 6.98
C ARG A 249 -2.91 -10.00 6.86
N ASN A 250 -1.60 -9.82 6.67
CA ASN A 250 -0.66 -10.95 6.56
C ASN A 250 -0.56 -11.74 7.88
N ALA A 251 -0.55 -11.05 9.03
CA ALA A 251 -0.53 -11.70 10.34
C ALA A 251 -1.81 -12.53 10.56
N ILE A 252 -2.98 -11.97 10.33
CA ILE A 252 -4.26 -12.69 10.46
C ILE A 252 -4.31 -13.89 9.50
N ARG A 253 -3.90 -13.72 8.24
CA ARG A 253 -3.86 -14.83 7.28
C ARG A 253 -2.94 -15.96 7.77
N ARG A 254 -1.74 -15.64 8.28
CA ARG A 254 -0.81 -16.62 8.85
C ARG A 254 -1.42 -17.31 10.05
N MET A 255 -2.04 -16.57 10.97
CA MET A 255 -2.70 -17.13 12.14
C MET A 255 -3.81 -18.12 11.75
N VAL A 256 -4.65 -17.77 10.78
CA VAL A 256 -5.75 -18.64 10.28
C VAL A 256 -5.20 -19.92 9.63
N VAL A 257 -4.13 -19.84 8.84
CA VAL A 257 -3.51 -21.01 8.18
C VAL A 257 -2.89 -21.97 9.19
N MET A 258 -2.33 -21.44 10.30
CA MET A 258 -1.60 -22.24 11.30
C MET A 258 -2.49 -22.70 12.47
N CYS A 259 -3.76 -22.28 12.52
CA CYS A 259 -4.67 -22.58 13.62
C CYS A 259 -5.55 -23.79 13.28
N ASP A 260 -5.49 -24.82 14.13
CA ASP A 260 -6.35 -26.02 14.01
C ASP A 260 -7.65 -25.89 14.84
N ARG A 261 -7.83 -24.79 15.58
CA ARG A 261 -8.97 -24.51 16.47
C ARG A 261 -10.01 -23.66 15.76
N ASP A 262 -11.14 -23.45 16.41
CA ASP A 262 -12.24 -22.59 15.91
C ASP A 262 -12.03 -21.09 16.21
N ARG A 263 -11.07 -20.74 17.10
CA ARG A 263 -10.74 -19.36 17.45
C ARG A 263 -9.25 -19.14 17.54
N LEU A 264 -8.80 -17.97 17.02
CA LEU A 264 -7.43 -17.49 17.15
C LEU A 264 -7.17 -17.02 18.58
N ASP A 265 -5.99 -17.36 19.14
CA ASP A 265 -5.58 -16.98 20.47
C ASP A 265 -4.18 -16.34 20.48
N VAL A 266 -3.74 -15.83 21.64
CA VAL A 266 -2.44 -15.15 21.81
C VAL A 266 -1.26 -16.00 21.32
N GLN A 267 -1.32 -17.32 21.50
CA GLN A 267 -0.28 -18.25 21.04
C GLN A 267 -0.15 -18.35 19.51
N ASP A 268 -1.20 -17.96 18.74
CA ASP A 268 -1.19 -17.95 17.28
C ASP A 268 -0.58 -16.64 16.73
N ILE A 269 -0.46 -15.62 17.59
CA ILE A 269 0.11 -14.34 17.18
C ILE A 269 1.61 -14.50 16.89
N PRO A 270 2.08 -14.05 15.71
CA PRO A 270 3.50 -14.10 15.37
C PRO A 270 4.39 -13.46 16.46
N PRO A 271 5.52 -14.10 16.83
CA PRO A 271 6.35 -13.64 17.93
C PRO A 271 6.90 -12.22 17.72
N GLU A 272 7.11 -11.78 16.51
CA GLU A 272 7.53 -10.42 16.17
C GLU A 272 6.54 -9.34 16.65
N ILE A 273 5.27 -9.69 16.81
CA ILE A 273 4.22 -8.80 17.33
C ILE A 273 4.21 -8.80 18.86
N THR A 274 4.47 -9.94 19.49
CA THR A 274 4.43 -10.11 20.95
C THR A 274 5.75 -9.75 21.64
N GLN A 275 6.91 -10.03 21.03
CA GLN A 275 8.24 -9.92 21.66
C GLN A 275 8.79 -8.48 21.68
N ARG A 276 8.40 -7.59 20.77
CA ARG A 276 8.89 -6.20 20.73
C ARG A 276 8.60 -5.44 22.04
N ARG A 277 7.63 -5.90 22.83
CA ARG A 277 7.32 -5.35 24.15
C ARG A 277 8.35 -5.72 25.23
N GLN A 278 9.03 -6.88 25.11
CA GLN A 278 10.05 -7.28 26.09
C GLN A 278 11.34 -6.45 25.95
N LEU A 279 11.66 -5.98 24.75
CA LEU A 279 12.81 -5.10 24.50
C LEU A 279 12.58 -3.65 24.96
N ILE A 280 11.32 -3.19 25.04
CA ILE A 280 10.99 -1.84 25.52
C ILE A 280 10.61 -1.84 27.01
N ALA A 281 9.95 -2.90 27.50
CA ALA A 281 9.57 -3.03 28.92
C ALA A 281 10.69 -3.66 29.79
N GLY A 282 11.59 -4.41 29.18
CA GLY A 282 12.85 -4.81 29.77
C GLY A 282 13.87 -3.69 29.59
N GLY A 283 13.71 -2.61 30.33
CA GLY A 283 14.84 -1.80 30.72
C GLY A 283 15.84 -2.76 31.40
N HIS A 284 16.71 -3.36 30.61
CA HIS A 284 17.86 -4.01 31.13
C HIS A 284 18.69 -2.95 31.85
N SER A 285 18.51 -2.88 33.15
CA SER A 285 19.62 -2.63 34.05
C SER A 285 20.66 -3.74 33.75
N THR A 286 21.40 -3.58 32.68
CA THR A 286 22.69 -4.22 32.54
C THR A 286 23.54 -3.61 33.66
N PRO A 287 24.01 -4.40 34.66
CA PRO A 287 24.95 -3.88 35.63
C PRO A 287 26.21 -3.52 34.83
N GLY A 288 26.47 -2.21 34.66
CA GLY A 288 27.79 -1.68 34.41
C GLY A 288 28.52 -2.14 33.16
N LEU A 289 28.01 -1.75 31.97
CA LEU A 289 28.87 -1.54 30.81
C LEU A 289 29.14 -0.03 30.70
N GLY A 290 29.87 0.49 31.66
CA GLY A 290 30.61 1.71 31.50
C GLY A 290 31.63 1.53 30.38
N ALA A 291 31.44 2.35 29.32
CA ALA A 291 32.47 2.70 28.35
C ALA A 291 33.38 1.58 27.84
N VAL A 292 32.83 0.57 27.18
CA VAL A 292 33.63 -0.28 26.30
C VAL A 292 33.66 0.41 24.94
N SER A 293 34.86 0.82 24.49
CA SER A 293 35.04 1.48 23.21
C SER A 293 34.73 0.49 22.07
N LEU A 294 34.28 1.00 20.91
CA LEU A 294 34.03 0.18 19.71
C LEU A 294 35.22 -0.72 19.36
N ASN A 295 36.44 -0.23 19.59
CA ASN A 295 37.69 -0.98 19.38
C ASN A 295 37.85 -2.18 20.31
N GLU A 296 37.32 -2.14 21.54
CA GLU A 296 37.36 -3.26 22.46
C GLU A 296 36.34 -4.34 22.11
N LEU A 297 35.18 -3.97 21.62
CA LEU A 297 34.17 -4.92 21.08
C LEU A 297 34.65 -5.61 19.80
N GLU A 298 35.31 -4.88 18.92
CA GLU A 298 35.91 -5.43 17.71
C GLU A 298 37.05 -6.42 18.04
N LYS A 299 37.88 -6.10 19.05
CA LYS A 299 38.95 -6.96 19.51
C LYS A 299 38.45 -8.26 20.15
N GLN A 300 37.37 -8.19 20.95
CA GLN A 300 36.72 -9.38 21.52
C GLN A 300 36.11 -10.28 20.45
N ALA A 301 35.44 -9.71 19.46
CA ALA A 301 34.87 -10.47 18.36
C ALA A 301 35.94 -11.18 17.50
N ILE A 302 37.09 -10.56 17.29
CA ILE A 302 38.24 -11.15 16.58
C ILE A 302 38.85 -12.28 17.41
N GLU A 303 39.04 -12.11 18.74
CA GLU A 303 39.59 -13.13 19.64
C GLU A 303 38.67 -14.36 19.74
N GLU A 304 37.36 -14.18 19.84
CA GLU A 304 36.39 -15.29 19.82
C GLU A 304 36.36 -16.04 18.48
N THR A 305 36.46 -15.33 17.36
CA THR A 305 36.49 -15.94 16.03
C THR A 305 37.81 -16.74 15.82
N LEU A 306 38.93 -16.23 16.30
CA LEU A 306 40.21 -16.93 16.28
C LEU A 306 40.22 -18.18 17.17
N ALA A 307 39.62 -18.12 18.37
CA ALA A 307 39.49 -19.26 19.26
C ALA A 307 38.66 -20.39 18.66
N LEU A 308 37.55 -20.06 17.98
CA LEU A 308 36.72 -21.03 17.25
C LEU A 308 37.44 -21.64 16.03
N SER A 309 38.29 -20.88 15.35
CA SER A 309 39.09 -21.34 14.22
C SER A 309 40.20 -22.30 14.64
N LEU A 310 40.83 -22.09 15.81
CA LEU A 310 41.88 -22.95 16.34
C LEU A 310 41.38 -24.32 16.85
N ILE A 311 40.11 -24.43 17.24
CA ILE A 311 39.51 -25.70 17.66
C ILE A 311 39.31 -26.64 16.47
N HIS A 312 39.15 -26.12 15.26
CA HIS A 312 38.95 -26.92 14.02
C HIS A 312 40.28 -27.44 13.41
N ILE A 313 41.43 -26.94 13.85
CA ILE A 313 42.75 -27.36 13.30
C ILE A 313 43.37 -28.51 14.10
N SER A 314 42.80 -28.90 15.25
CA SER A 314 43.39 -29.89 16.17
C SER A 314 42.78 -31.30 16.11
N GLU A 315 42.01 -31.69 15.11
CA GLU A 315 41.62 -33.08 14.90
C GLU A 315 42.66 -33.81 14.03
N PRO A 316 43.37 -34.80 14.57
CA PRO A 316 44.29 -35.61 13.78
C PRO A 316 43.52 -36.61 12.92
N THR A 317 43.68 -36.50 11.60
CA THR A 317 43.27 -37.52 10.62
C THR A 317 43.92 -38.88 11.03
N ARG A 318 43.08 -39.87 11.34
CA ARG A 318 43.52 -41.28 11.46
C ARG A 318 43.86 -41.82 10.07
N PRO A 319 45.00 -42.44 9.84
CA PRO A 319 45.28 -43.15 8.62
C PRO A 319 44.54 -44.50 8.58
N LEU A 320 44.16 -44.89 7.35
CA LEU A 320 43.64 -46.22 6.99
C LEU A 320 44.67 -47.30 7.19
#